data_58870db70f8e4b4266faa685382494c7
#
_entry.id   58870db70f8e4b4266faa685382494c7
#
_cell.length_a   1.000
_cell.length_b   1.000
_cell.length_c   1.000
_cell.angle_alpha   90.00
_cell.angle_beta   90.00
_cell.angle_gamma   90.00
#
_symmetry.space_group_name_H-M   'P 1'
#
loop_
_entity.id
_entity.type
_entity.pdbx_description
1 polymer ?
#
loop_
_entity_poly.entity_id
_entity_poly.type
_entity_poly.pdbx_seq_one_letter_code
_entity_poly.pdbx_strand_id
1 'polypeptide(L)'
;RSKAVSIYKYRTGGIVMGIIDINNIDLTIGKTNILKNITVSFDEGKIHGLIGRNGSGKTMLMKCICGFIKPTGGEITVDGKRVGKDVDFPRNMGIIIETPGFIPYYSGYKNLKLLAGLNNKICKQEIKKSMEQVGLDPDLKRHVKKYSLGMRQRLGLAQAIMENPKILILDEPFNGLDKDGVADMRKYLLELKERGKTILIASHSSEDIEILCDTVCEMDKGVL
;
A
#
# COMPACT_ATOMS: atom_id res chain seq x y z
N ARG A 1 -6.91 -18.21 19.74
CA ARG A 1 -6.21 -17.22 20.61
C ARG A 1 -6.13 -15.94 19.80
N SER A 2 -6.93 -14.92 20.15
CA SER A 2 -6.86 -13.60 19.55
C SER A 2 -5.47 -13.01 19.82
N LYS A 3 -4.74 -12.62 18.76
CA LYS A 3 -3.54 -11.81 18.92
C LYS A 3 -3.97 -10.47 19.53
N ALA A 4 -3.35 -10.06 20.64
CA ALA A 4 -3.52 -8.71 21.14
C ALA A 4 -2.88 -7.76 20.13
N VAL A 5 -3.71 -7.09 19.31
CA VAL A 5 -3.26 -6.05 18.39
C VAL A 5 -2.83 -4.86 19.24
N SER A 6 -1.55 -4.51 19.19
CA SER A 6 -1.04 -3.35 19.90
C SER A 6 -1.53 -2.08 19.20
N ILE A 7 -2.49 -1.38 19.80
CA ILE A 7 -2.89 -0.05 19.36
C ILE A 7 -1.71 0.88 19.68
N TYR A 8 -1.05 1.40 18.65
CA TYR A 8 0.02 2.37 18.84
C TYR A 8 -0.55 3.67 19.42
N LYS A 9 -0.44 3.83 20.74
CA LYS A 9 -0.37 5.16 21.34
C LYS A 9 1.11 5.56 21.26
N TYR A 10 1.42 6.50 20.36
CA TYR A 10 2.66 7.28 20.27
C TYR A 10 3.89 6.75 21.06
N ARG A 11 4.95 6.33 20.39
CA ARG A 11 6.28 6.31 20.99
C ARG A 11 6.83 7.74 21.01
N THR A 12 6.52 8.48 22.05
CA THR A 12 7.29 9.65 22.43
C THR A 12 8.54 9.16 23.17
N GLY A 13 9.72 9.32 22.57
CA GLY A 13 10.98 9.11 23.26
C GLY A 13 11.80 7.90 22.79
N GLY A 14 12.84 8.19 22.00
CA GLY A 14 13.88 7.25 21.55
C GLY A 14 13.88 7.08 20.05
N ILE A 15 15.00 7.44 19.41
CA ILE A 15 15.19 7.34 17.94
C ILE A 15 15.34 5.85 17.59
N VAL A 16 14.23 5.14 17.43
CA VAL A 16 14.19 3.93 16.62
C VAL A 16 13.67 4.37 15.29
N MET A 17 14.54 4.53 14.32
CA MET A 17 14.15 4.85 12.94
C MET A 17 13.46 3.62 12.36
N GLY A 18 12.18 3.78 11.99
CA GLY A 18 11.43 2.79 11.23
C GLY A 18 11.86 2.79 9.75
N ILE A 19 11.28 1.90 8.98
CA ILE A 19 11.46 1.94 7.52
C ILE A 19 10.68 3.08 6.87
N ILE A 20 9.59 3.54 7.51
CA ILE A 20 8.85 4.75 7.17
C ILE A 20 8.71 5.59 8.43
N ASP A 21 9.28 6.77 8.42
CA ASP A 21 9.20 7.74 9.52
C ASP A 21 8.49 9.00 9.04
N ILE A 22 7.51 9.41 9.81
CA ILE A 22 6.67 10.58 9.55
C ILE A 22 6.79 11.52 10.73
N ASN A 23 7.27 12.75 10.50
CA ASN A 23 7.55 13.73 11.53
C ASN A 23 6.78 15.02 11.28
N ASN A 24 5.81 15.30 12.14
CA ASN A 24 5.02 16.54 12.18
C ASN A 24 4.44 16.94 10.83
N ILE A 25 3.85 15.98 10.12
CA ILE A 25 3.29 16.21 8.78
C ILE A 25 2.00 17.00 8.87
N ASP A 26 1.99 18.09 8.14
CA ASP A 26 0.81 18.89 7.82
C ASP A 26 0.51 18.84 6.33
N LEU A 27 -0.76 18.76 5.96
CA LEU A 27 -1.21 18.88 4.58
C LEU A 27 -2.44 19.77 4.49
N THR A 28 -2.29 20.90 3.82
CA THR A 28 -3.38 21.84 3.52
C THR A 28 -3.61 21.88 2.02
N ILE A 29 -4.85 21.69 1.58
CA ILE A 29 -5.28 21.83 0.17
C ILE A 29 -6.32 22.94 0.09
N GLY A 30 -5.97 24.01 -0.61
CA GLY A 30 -6.79 25.22 -0.63
C GLY A 30 -6.89 25.84 0.76
N LYS A 31 -8.10 25.84 1.35
CA LYS A 31 -8.34 26.32 2.72
C LYS A 31 -8.58 25.18 3.73
N THR A 32 -8.47 23.92 3.31
CA THR A 32 -8.81 22.78 4.14
C THR A 32 -7.56 22.08 4.64
N ASN A 33 -7.45 21.96 5.97
CA ASN A 33 -6.40 21.19 6.66
C ASN A 33 -6.78 19.71 6.64
N ILE A 34 -6.08 18.93 5.81
CA ILE A 34 -6.35 17.50 5.59
C ILE A 34 -5.59 16.63 6.61
N LEU A 35 -4.30 16.93 6.81
CA LEU A 35 -3.45 16.26 7.80
C LEU A 35 -2.93 17.31 8.77
N LYS A 36 -2.87 16.96 10.06
CA LYS A 36 -2.57 17.89 11.15
C LYS A 36 -1.56 17.25 12.09
N ASN A 37 -0.32 17.72 12.04
CA ASN A 37 0.75 17.33 12.93
C ASN A 37 0.90 15.80 13.10
N ILE A 38 0.88 15.06 11.99
CA ILE A 38 1.01 13.60 12.01
C ILE A 38 2.46 13.22 12.32
N THR A 39 2.64 12.42 13.38
CA THR A 39 3.94 11.85 13.73
C THR A 39 3.76 10.37 14.03
N VAL A 40 4.39 9.50 13.23
CA VAL A 40 4.33 8.04 13.40
C VAL A 40 5.52 7.38 12.70
N SER A 41 5.97 6.26 13.24
CA SER A 41 7.03 5.42 12.66
C SER A 41 6.50 4.00 12.43
N PHE A 42 6.82 3.43 11.27
CA PHE A 42 6.45 2.07 10.89
C PHE A 42 7.71 1.20 10.80
N ASP A 43 7.73 0.15 11.60
CA ASP A 43 8.87 -0.78 11.68
C ASP A 43 9.00 -1.64 10.43
N GLU A 44 10.22 -2.09 10.12
CA GLU A 44 10.49 -3.01 9.01
C GLU A 44 9.93 -4.42 9.28
N GLY A 45 9.50 -5.12 8.23
CA GLY A 45 9.07 -6.52 8.29
C GLY A 45 7.74 -6.78 9.00
N LYS A 46 6.91 -5.75 9.16
CA LYS A 46 5.59 -5.83 9.80
C LYS A 46 4.46 -5.41 8.87
N ILE A 47 3.24 -5.82 9.22
CA ILE A 47 2.02 -5.29 8.62
C ILE A 47 1.43 -4.25 9.57
N HIS A 48 1.30 -3.03 9.08
CA HIS A 48 0.75 -1.88 9.79
C HIS A 48 -0.62 -1.53 9.25
N GLY A 49 -1.63 -1.51 10.11
CA GLY A 49 -2.99 -1.11 9.77
C GLY A 49 -3.19 0.40 9.97
N LEU A 50 -3.80 1.04 8.99
CA LEU A 50 -4.27 2.42 9.09
C LEU A 50 -5.79 2.41 8.99
N ILE A 51 -6.47 2.61 10.12
CA ILE A 51 -7.93 2.59 10.21
C ILE A 51 -8.50 3.99 10.36
N GLY A 52 -9.79 4.13 10.14
CA GLY A 52 -10.51 5.39 10.29
C GLY A 52 -11.63 5.52 9.26
N ARG A 53 -12.55 6.45 9.49
CA ARG A 53 -13.70 6.71 8.61
C ARG A 53 -13.26 7.20 7.23
N ASN A 54 -14.15 7.10 6.24
CA ASN A 54 -13.95 7.74 4.95
C ASN A 54 -13.76 9.25 5.13
N GLY A 55 -12.73 9.81 4.45
CA GLY A 55 -12.37 11.22 4.59
C GLY A 55 -11.52 11.55 5.83
N SER A 56 -11.08 10.56 6.64
CA SER A 56 -10.19 10.82 7.80
C SER A 56 -8.78 11.22 7.42
N GLY A 57 -8.36 11.02 6.14
CA GLY A 57 -7.03 11.41 5.66
C GLY A 57 -6.11 10.25 5.29
N LYS A 58 -6.50 8.96 5.47
CA LYS A 58 -5.66 7.78 5.21
C LYS A 58 -5.01 7.78 3.82
N THR A 59 -5.82 7.89 2.79
CA THR A 59 -5.35 7.94 1.39
C THR A 59 -4.39 9.11 1.16
N MET A 60 -4.65 10.26 1.78
CA MET A 60 -3.79 11.44 1.64
C MET A 60 -2.45 11.24 2.32
N LEU A 61 -2.42 10.61 3.51
CA LEU A 61 -1.18 10.24 4.18
C LEU A 61 -0.38 9.25 3.34
N MET A 62 -1.01 8.21 2.80
CA MET A 62 -0.37 7.27 1.89
C MET A 62 0.20 7.95 0.63
N LYS A 63 -0.54 8.91 0.04
CA LYS A 63 -0.06 9.71 -1.10
C LYS A 63 1.18 10.55 -0.73
N CYS A 64 1.23 11.09 0.47
CA CYS A 64 2.42 11.82 0.96
C CYS A 64 3.62 10.88 1.13
N ILE A 65 3.42 9.68 1.72
CA ILE A 65 4.47 8.66 1.88
C ILE A 65 5.04 8.25 0.51
N CYS A 66 4.19 8.08 -0.49
CA CYS A 66 4.59 7.70 -1.85
C CYS A 66 5.23 8.84 -2.67
N GLY A 67 5.21 10.09 -2.17
CA GLY A 67 5.69 11.25 -2.91
C GLY A 67 4.72 11.81 -3.95
N PHE A 68 3.47 11.30 -4.02
CA PHE A 68 2.46 11.80 -4.97
C PHE A 68 1.92 13.18 -4.59
N ILE A 69 1.98 13.52 -3.30
CA ILE A 69 1.59 14.82 -2.77
C ILE A 69 2.68 15.28 -1.81
N LYS A 70 3.16 16.50 -2.01
CA LYS A 70 4.11 17.12 -1.10
C LYS A 70 3.35 17.68 0.11
N PRO A 71 3.70 17.29 1.35
CA PRO A 71 3.12 17.89 2.55
C PRO A 71 3.45 19.38 2.63
N THR A 72 2.61 20.17 3.32
CA THR A 72 2.82 21.59 3.54
C THR A 72 3.78 21.88 4.69
N GLY A 73 3.96 20.91 5.60
CA GLY A 73 4.91 20.96 6.72
C GLY A 73 5.39 19.59 7.11
N GLY A 74 6.48 19.53 7.87
CA GLY A 74 7.08 18.29 8.35
C GLY A 74 7.96 17.57 7.33
N GLU A 75 8.32 16.33 7.66
CA GLU A 75 9.23 15.50 6.84
C GLU A 75 8.82 14.02 6.88
N ILE A 76 8.91 13.35 5.73
CA ILE A 76 8.72 11.91 5.60
C ILE A 76 10.02 11.28 5.11
N THR A 77 10.48 10.25 5.83
CA THR A 77 11.63 9.44 5.45
C THR A 77 11.16 8.01 5.12
N VAL A 78 11.60 7.48 4.00
CA VAL A 78 11.31 6.11 3.57
C VAL A 78 12.62 5.43 3.22
N ASP A 79 12.89 4.29 3.86
CA ASP A 79 14.14 3.52 3.70
C ASP A 79 15.39 4.44 3.79
N GLY A 80 15.39 5.32 4.82
CA GLY A 80 16.46 6.25 5.11
C GLY A 80 16.58 7.47 4.19
N LYS A 81 15.65 7.68 3.23
CA LYS A 81 15.66 8.81 2.29
C LYS A 81 14.44 9.71 2.49
N ARG A 82 14.68 11.02 2.54
CA ARG A 82 13.62 12.01 2.68
C ARG A 82 12.87 12.20 1.37
N VAL A 83 11.56 11.98 1.42
CA VAL A 83 10.64 12.16 0.28
C VAL A 83 10.49 13.64 -0.05
N GLY A 84 10.65 13.99 -1.31
CA GLY A 84 10.58 15.39 -1.79
C GLY A 84 11.86 16.21 -1.54
N LYS A 85 12.94 15.57 -1.01
CA LYS A 85 14.27 16.18 -0.85
C LYS A 85 15.37 15.32 -1.47
N ASP A 86 15.55 14.08 -0.95
CA ASP A 86 16.60 13.17 -1.41
C ASP A 86 16.10 12.34 -2.60
N VAL A 87 14.79 12.09 -2.65
CA VAL A 87 14.08 11.39 -3.73
C VAL A 87 12.70 12.00 -3.94
N ASP A 88 12.24 12.11 -5.19
CA ASP A 88 10.86 12.50 -5.47
C ASP A 88 9.89 11.36 -5.13
N PHE A 89 10.27 10.14 -5.48
CA PHE A 89 9.50 8.91 -5.22
C PHE A 89 10.38 7.87 -4.55
N PRO A 90 9.93 7.25 -3.44
CA PRO A 90 10.65 6.14 -2.81
C PRO A 90 10.81 4.97 -3.79
N ARG A 91 11.99 4.36 -3.79
CA ARG A 91 12.28 3.15 -4.59
C ARG A 91 11.86 1.90 -3.83
N ASN A 92 11.77 0.77 -4.53
CA ASN A 92 11.41 -0.54 -3.97
C ASN A 92 10.06 -0.53 -3.22
N MET A 93 9.10 0.23 -3.73
CA MET A 93 7.76 0.36 -3.19
C MET A 93 6.72 -0.11 -4.21
N GLY A 94 5.84 -1.04 -3.79
CA GLY A 94 4.66 -1.44 -4.53
C GLY A 94 3.44 -0.70 -3.99
N ILE A 95 2.57 -0.21 -4.86
CA ILE A 95 1.53 0.74 -4.47
C ILE A 95 0.20 0.35 -5.08
N ILE A 96 -0.85 0.32 -4.23
CA ILE A 96 -2.24 0.41 -4.63
C ILE A 96 -2.85 1.56 -3.84
N ILE A 97 -3.17 2.65 -4.51
CA ILE A 97 -3.88 3.79 -3.95
C ILE A 97 -5.01 4.12 -4.89
N GLU A 98 -6.25 4.13 -4.37
CA GLU A 98 -7.47 4.29 -5.16
C GLU A 98 -7.62 3.17 -6.22
N THR A 99 -8.26 3.45 -7.35
CA THR A 99 -8.48 2.45 -8.41
C THR A 99 -7.28 2.41 -9.37
N PRO A 100 -6.62 1.26 -9.55
CA PRO A 100 -5.53 1.14 -10.50
C PRO A 100 -5.95 1.51 -11.93
N GLY A 101 -5.22 2.45 -12.54
CA GLY A 101 -5.45 2.90 -13.91
C GLY A 101 -4.76 1.99 -14.93
N PHE A 102 -5.52 1.12 -15.59
CA PHE A 102 -5.01 0.26 -16.66
C PHE A 102 -5.50 0.71 -18.03
N ILE A 103 -4.72 0.43 -19.07
CA ILE A 103 -5.14 0.64 -20.47
C ILE A 103 -6.29 -0.32 -20.77
N PRO A 104 -7.51 0.18 -21.00
CA PRO A 104 -8.73 -0.63 -21.00
C PRO A 104 -8.79 -1.64 -22.15
N TYR A 105 -8.12 -1.37 -23.27
CA TYR A 105 -8.11 -2.21 -24.48
C TYR A 105 -6.95 -3.21 -24.53
N TYR A 106 -6.15 -3.31 -23.46
CA TYR A 106 -5.11 -4.32 -23.34
C TYR A 106 -5.53 -5.42 -22.35
N SER A 107 -4.92 -6.61 -22.49
CA SER A 107 -5.03 -7.66 -21.46
C SER A 107 -4.28 -7.28 -20.19
N GLY A 108 -4.56 -7.98 -19.09
CA GLY A 108 -3.82 -7.76 -17.82
C GLY A 108 -2.32 -7.91 -18.02
N TYR A 109 -1.90 -9.04 -18.62
CA TYR A 109 -0.48 -9.27 -18.91
C TYR A 109 0.16 -8.15 -19.73
N LYS A 110 -0.53 -7.66 -20.77
CA LYS A 110 0.03 -6.58 -21.63
C LYS A 110 0.17 -5.27 -20.86
N ASN A 111 -0.75 -4.97 -19.94
CA ASN A 111 -0.62 -3.80 -19.04
C ASN A 111 0.61 -3.93 -18.16
N LEU A 112 0.77 -5.06 -17.45
CA LEU A 112 1.93 -5.28 -16.58
C LEU A 112 3.25 -5.28 -17.35
N LYS A 113 3.28 -5.88 -18.56
CA LYS A 113 4.48 -5.87 -19.42
C LYS A 113 4.91 -4.46 -19.80
N LEU A 114 3.98 -3.56 -20.08
CA LEU A 114 4.31 -2.16 -20.40
C LEU A 114 4.94 -1.46 -19.19
N LEU A 115 4.35 -1.64 -17.99
CA LEU A 115 4.88 -1.05 -16.77
C LEU A 115 6.25 -1.62 -16.41
N ALA A 116 6.44 -2.94 -16.51
CA ALA A 116 7.72 -3.59 -16.30
C ALA A 116 8.81 -3.07 -17.27
N GLY A 117 8.42 -2.73 -18.50
CA GLY A 117 9.32 -2.15 -19.51
C GLY A 117 9.85 -0.77 -19.16
N LEU A 118 9.21 -0.02 -18.26
CA LEU A 118 9.72 1.29 -17.81
C LEU A 118 10.98 1.16 -16.96
N ASN A 119 11.07 0.12 -16.16
CA ASN A 119 12.20 -0.13 -15.26
C ASN A 119 13.16 -1.20 -15.77
N ASN A 120 12.74 -2.06 -16.70
CA ASN A 120 13.49 -3.22 -17.26
C ASN A 120 14.11 -4.14 -16.19
N LYS A 121 13.43 -4.28 -15.02
CA LYS A 121 13.96 -5.04 -13.87
C LYS A 121 13.52 -6.49 -13.86
N ILE A 122 12.41 -6.82 -14.51
CA ILE A 122 11.76 -8.13 -14.43
C ILE A 122 11.50 -8.72 -15.81
N CYS A 123 11.57 -10.04 -15.88
CA CYS A 123 11.33 -10.79 -17.11
C CYS A 123 9.85 -11.22 -17.27
N LYS A 124 9.55 -11.81 -18.42
CA LYS A 124 8.20 -12.30 -18.75
C LYS A 124 7.67 -13.30 -17.71
N GLN A 125 8.51 -14.18 -17.21
CA GLN A 125 8.13 -15.21 -16.23
C GLN A 125 7.75 -14.60 -14.90
N GLU A 126 8.45 -13.58 -14.44
CA GLU A 126 8.14 -12.88 -13.19
C GLU A 126 6.80 -12.14 -13.26
N ILE A 127 6.49 -11.51 -14.41
CA ILE A 127 5.19 -10.90 -14.63
C ILE A 127 4.07 -11.94 -14.55
N LYS A 128 4.22 -13.09 -15.25
CA LYS A 128 3.24 -14.17 -15.21
C LYS A 128 3.05 -14.71 -13.80
N LYS A 129 4.15 -14.96 -13.10
CA LYS A 129 4.15 -15.44 -11.72
C LYS A 129 3.40 -14.47 -10.78
N SER A 130 3.60 -13.16 -10.93
CA SER A 130 2.87 -12.17 -10.11
C SER A 130 1.36 -12.22 -10.36
N MET A 131 0.91 -12.48 -11.58
CA MET A 131 -0.52 -12.65 -11.90
C MET A 131 -1.07 -13.95 -11.28
N GLU A 132 -0.36 -15.06 -11.40
CA GLU A 132 -0.73 -16.35 -10.80
C GLU A 132 -0.85 -16.24 -9.27
N GLN A 133 0.09 -15.55 -8.62
CA GLN A 133 0.10 -15.35 -7.16
C GLN A 133 -1.13 -14.62 -6.63
N VAL A 134 -1.77 -13.81 -7.46
CA VAL A 134 -3.02 -13.11 -7.10
C VAL A 134 -4.26 -13.79 -7.69
N GLY A 135 -4.13 -14.99 -8.27
CA GLY A 135 -5.24 -15.75 -8.83
C GLY A 135 -5.78 -15.20 -10.15
N LEU A 136 -4.92 -14.57 -10.96
CA LEU A 136 -5.23 -14.17 -12.33
C LEU A 136 -4.50 -15.06 -13.33
N ASP A 137 -5.24 -15.55 -14.33
CA ASP A 137 -4.65 -16.25 -15.48
C ASP A 137 -3.83 -15.27 -16.33
N PRO A 138 -2.49 -15.45 -16.44
CA PRO A 138 -1.62 -14.57 -17.21
C PRO A 138 -1.84 -14.68 -18.73
N ASP A 139 -2.42 -15.77 -19.19
CA ASP A 139 -2.68 -16.01 -20.61
C ASP A 139 -4.09 -15.58 -21.05
N LEU A 140 -4.89 -15.04 -20.12
CA LEU A 140 -6.21 -14.49 -20.40
C LEU A 140 -6.11 -13.30 -21.37
N LYS A 141 -6.60 -13.49 -22.59
CA LYS A 141 -6.56 -12.46 -23.67
C LYS A 141 -7.64 -11.38 -23.53
N ARG A 142 -8.57 -11.54 -22.56
CA ARG A 142 -9.66 -10.57 -22.33
C ARG A 142 -9.10 -9.18 -22.01
N HIS A 143 -9.70 -8.15 -22.60
CA HIS A 143 -9.34 -6.75 -22.32
C HIS A 143 -9.75 -6.35 -20.91
N VAL A 144 -8.94 -5.51 -20.23
CA VAL A 144 -9.17 -5.07 -18.84
C VAL A 144 -10.50 -4.33 -18.68
N LYS A 145 -11.01 -3.64 -19.71
CA LYS A 145 -12.35 -3.03 -19.67
C LYS A 145 -13.48 -4.02 -19.38
N LYS A 146 -13.27 -5.32 -19.68
CA LYS A 146 -14.23 -6.40 -19.41
C LYS A 146 -13.92 -7.17 -18.11
N TYR A 147 -12.93 -6.72 -17.31
CA TYR A 147 -12.63 -7.32 -16.02
C TYR A 147 -13.68 -6.89 -14.99
N SER A 148 -14.04 -7.81 -14.09
CA SER A 148 -14.80 -7.48 -12.91
C SER A 148 -13.99 -6.53 -12.00
N LEU A 149 -14.64 -5.93 -11.01
CA LEU A 149 -13.93 -5.11 -10.01
C LEU A 149 -12.84 -5.93 -9.32
N GLY A 150 -13.16 -7.15 -8.86
CA GLY A 150 -12.20 -8.06 -8.23
C GLY A 150 -11.03 -8.45 -9.14
N MET A 151 -11.27 -8.69 -10.45
CA MET A 151 -10.18 -8.94 -11.38
C MET A 151 -9.26 -7.74 -11.56
N ARG A 152 -9.81 -6.51 -11.58
CA ARG A 152 -8.98 -5.28 -11.64
C ARG A 152 -8.19 -5.09 -10.36
N GLN A 153 -8.80 -5.40 -9.21
CA GLN A 153 -8.12 -5.34 -7.91
C GLN A 153 -6.94 -6.34 -7.84
N ARG A 154 -7.18 -7.60 -8.25
CA ARG A 154 -6.12 -8.62 -8.35
C ARG A 154 -5.00 -8.16 -9.30
N LEU A 155 -5.33 -7.55 -10.44
CA LEU A 155 -4.33 -7.01 -11.36
C LEU A 155 -3.51 -5.87 -10.74
N GLY A 156 -4.14 -5.00 -9.94
CA GLY A 156 -3.45 -3.96 -9.15
C GLY A 156 -2.48 -4.56 -8.14
N LEU A 157 -2.89 -5.62 -7.46
CA LEU A 157 -1.99 -6.36 -6.54
C LEU A 157 -0.82 -7.00 -7.30
N ALA A 158 -1.08 -7.64 -8.47
CA ALA A 158 0.00 -8.19 -9.30
C ALA A 158 1.00 -7.09 -9.71
N GLN A 159 0.52 -5.92 -10.10
CA GLN A 159 1.35 -4.75 -10.39
C GLN A 159 2.21 -4.34 -9.19
N ALA A 160 1.60 -4.24 -8.00
CA ALA A 160 2.29 -3.81 -6.79
C ALA A 160 3.42 -4.76 -6.37
N ILE A 161 3.26 -6.08 -6.61
CA ILE A 161 4.22 -7.09 -6.16
C ILE A 161 5.22 -7.55 -7.24
N MET A 162 4.98 -7.28 -8.52
CA MET A 162 5.72 -7.90 -9.63
C MET A 162 7.23 -7.61 -9.62
N GLU A 163 7.65 -6.45 -9.12
CA GLU A 163 9.07 -6.06 -8.99
C GLU A 163 9.68 -6.46 -7.63
N ASN A 164 8.99 -7.30 -6.85
CA ASN A 164 9.42 -7.78 -5.53
C ASN A 164 9.81 -6.65 -4.55
N PRO A 165 8.98 -5.63 -4.35
CA PRO A 165 9.33 -4.47 -3.54
C PRO A 165 9.58 -4.83 -2.06
N LYS A 166 10.33 -3.96 -1.36
CA LYS A 166 10.57 -4.07 0.09
C LYS A 166 9.35 -3.60 0.89
N ILE A 167 8.66 -2.57 0.38
CA ILE A 167 7.53 -1.91 1.02
C ILE A 167 6.29 -2.01 0.13
N LEU A 168 5.14 -2.28 0.72
CA LEU A 168 3.83 -2.26 0.06
C LEU A 168 2.93 -1.23 0.74
N ILE A 169 2.34 -0.34 -0.04
CA ILE A 169 1.32 0.63 0.40
C ILE A 169 0.00 0.24 -0.28
N LEU A 170 -0.97 -0.22 0.50
CA LEU A 170 -2.21 -0.83 0.00
C LEU A 170 -3.43 -0.11 0.59
N ASP A 171 -4.11 0.70 -0.23
CA ASP A 171 -5.34 1.37 0.14
C ASP A 171 -6.54 0.52 -0.31
N GLU A 172 -7.28 -0.03 0.66
CA GLU A 172 -8.46 -0.88 0.45
C GLU A 172 -8.22 -2.05 -0.54
N PRO A 173 -7.17 -2.88 -0.36
CA PRO A 173 -6.73 -3.85 -1.37
C PRO A 173 -7.73 -4.98 -1.63
N PHE A 174 -8.71 -5.20 -0.75
CA PHE A 174 -9.67 -6.30 -0.87
C PHE A 174 -11.01 -5.87 -1.48
N ASN A 175 -11.16 -4.60 -1.84
CA ASN A 175 -12.40 -4.11 -2.41
C ASN A 175 -12.79 -4.86 -3.70
N GLY A 176 -14.04 -5.38 -3.73
CA GLY A 176 -14.58 -6.10 -4.88
C GLY A 176 -14.10 -7.54 -5.04
N LEU A 177 -13.33 -8.08 -4.09
CA LEU A 177 -13.05 -9.50 -4.00
C LEU A 177 -14.22 -10.24 -3.33
N ASP A 178 -14.44 -11.48 -3.74
CA ASP A 178 -15.29 -12.43 -3.04
C ASP A 178 -14.61 -12.97 -1.78
N LYS A 179 -15.35 -13.71 -0.94
CA LYS A 179 -14.84 -14.22 0.33
C LYS A 179 -13.57 -15.07 0.17
N ASP A 180 -13.56 -15.95 -0.82
CA ASP A 180 -12.41 -16.83 -1.09
C ASP A 180 -11.21 -16.00 -1.56
N GLY A 181 -11.45 -15.02 -2.43
CA GLY A 181 -10.43 -14.09 -2.89
C GLY A 181 -9.83 -13.23 -1.78
N VAL A 182 -10.63 -12.80 -0.80
CA VAL A 182 -10.12 -12.10 0.39
C VAL A 182 -9.25 -13.04 1.22
N ALA A 183 -9.70 -14.28 1.46
CA ALA A 183 -8.93 -15.26 2.23
C ALA A 183 -7.58 -15.57 1.58
N ASP A 184 -7.56 -15.79 0.26
CA ASP A 184 -6.33 -16.03 -0.51
C ASP A 184 -5.37 -14.85 -0.41
N MET A 185 -5.87 -13.61 -0.55
CA MET A 185 -5.04 -12.42 -0.49
C MET A 185 -4.50 -12.15 0.92
N ARG A 186 -5.30 -12.38 1.98
CA ARG A 186 -4.83 -12.30 3.36
C ARG A 186 -3.67 -13.26 3.58
N LYS A 187 -3.82 -14.51 3.16
CA LYS A 187 -2.76 -15.54 3.25
C LYS A 187 -1.50 -15.07 2.52
N TYR A 188 -1.66 -14.56 1.30
CA TYR A 188 -0.53 -14.09 0.51
C TYR A 188 0.20 -12.89 1.14
N LEU A 189 -0.51 -11.92 1.72
CA LEU A 189 0.11 -10.80 2.43
C LEU A 189 0.88 -11.26 3.68
N LEU A 190 0.37 -12.27 4.40
CA LEU A 190 1.10 -12.87 5.51
C LEU A 190 2.38 -13.56 5.03
N GLU A 191 2.33 -14.30 3.92
CA GLU A 191 3.53 -14.90 3.31
C GLU A 191 4.57 -13.84 2.88
N LEU A 192 4.13 -12.69 2.37
CA LEU A 192 5.02 -11.58 2.05
C LEU A 192 5.69 -11.00 3.30
N LYS A 193 4.95 -10.85 4.39
CA LYS A 193 5.50 -10.46 5.69
C LYS A 193 6.57 -11.45 6.17
N GLU A 194 6.29 -12.76 6.13
CA GLU A 194 7.27 -13.80 6.53
C GLU A 194 8.56 -13.74 5.67
N ARG A 195 8.49 -13.18 4.46
CA ARG A 195 9.65 -12.88 3.61
C ARG A 195 10.30 -11.54 3.91
N GLY A 196 9.95 -10.90 5.03
CA GLY A 196 10.52 -9.62 5.47
C GLY A 196 9.97 -8.37 4.79
N LYS A 197 8.84 -8.47 4.07
CA LYS A 197 8.21 -7.29 3.46
C LYS A 197 7.50 -6.47 4.53
N THR A 198 7.56 -5.14 4.39
CA THR A 198 6.78 -4.20 5.20
C THR A 198 5.52 -3.82 4.44
N ILE A 199 4.38 -3.86 5.09
CA ILE A 199 3.09 -3.57 4.45
C ILE A 199 2.35 -2.52 5.29
N LEU A 200 2.00 -1.40 4.68
CA LEU A 200 1.03 -0.45 5.22
C LEU A 200 -0.29 -0.65 4.50
N ILE A 201 -1.32 -1.06 5.24
CA ILE A 201 -2.64 -1.34 4.70
C ILE A 201 -3.69 -0.43 5.31
N ALA A 202 -4.48 0.25 4.49
CA ALA A 202 -5.73 0.86 4.93
C ALA A 202 -6.89 -0.09 4.62
N SER A 203 -7.72 -0.37 5.63
CA SER A 203 -8.94 -1.15 5.46
C SER A 203 -10.01 -0.63 6.44
N HIS A 204 -11.26 -0.70 5.99
CA HIS A 204 -12.43 -0.44 6.85
C HIS A 204 -12.98 -1.72 7.49
N SER A 205 -12.45 -2.90 7.12
CA SER A 205 -12.81 -4.20 7.69
C SER A 205 -11.99 -4.45 8.96
N SER A 206 -12.67 -4.52 10.11
CA SER A 206 -12.05 -4.89 11.38
C SER A 206 -11.41 -6.28 11.32
N GLU A 207 -12.02 -7.22 10.58
CA GLU A 207 -11.52 -8.57 10.41
C GLU A 207 -10.17 -8.60 9.66
N ASP A 208 -10.00 -7.78 8.60
CA ASP A 208 -8.73 -7.68 7.88
C ASP A 208 -7.62 -7.19 8.81
N ILE A 209 -7.93 -6.17 9.61
CA ILE A 209 -6.99 -5.57 10.55
C ILE A 209 -6.59 -6.57 11.64
N GLU A 210 -7.55 -7.28 12.21
CA GLU A 210 -7.29 -8.26 13.26
C GLU A 210 -6.45 -9.45 12.78
N ILE A 211 -6.71 -9.94 11.56
CA ILE A 211 -5.99 -11.08 10.98
C ILE A 211 -4.58 -10.70 10.55
N LEU A 212 -4.42 -9.54 9.92
CA LEU A 212 -3.19 -9.19 9.22
C LEU A 212 -2.22 -8.36 10.05
N CYS A 213 -2.73 -7.37 10.80
CA CYS A 213 -1.87 -6.30 11.30
C CYS A 213 -1.14 -6.68 12.59
N ASP A 214 0.14 -6.31 12.66
CA ASP A 214 0.94 -6.37 13.87
C ASP A 214 0.71 -5.12 14.74
N THR A 215 0.43 -3.99 14.08
CA THR A 215 0.19 -2.70 14.72
C THR A 215 -0.92 -1.96 13.99
N VAL A 216 -1.64 -1.11 14.70
CA VAL A 216 -2.75 -0.33 14.13
C VAL A 216 -2.64 1.12 14.58
N CYS A 217 -2.80 2.03 13.61
CA CYS A 217 -2.97 3.46 13.83
C CYS A 217 -4.38 3.87 13.44
N GLU A 218 -5.07 4.59 14.30
CA GLU A 218 -6.41 5.11 14.02
C GLU A 218 -6.32 6.58 13.62
N MET A 219 -6.89 6.90 12.46
CA MET A 219 -6.92 8.26 11.95
C MET A 219 -8.33 8.84 12.02
N ASP A 220 -8.48 9.98 12.69
CA ASP A 220 -9.72 10.76 12.72
C ASP A 220 -9.48 12.22 12.36
N LYS A 221 -10.25 12.74 11.37
CA LYS A 221 -10.22 14.17 10.94
C LYS A 221 -8.82 14.75 10.73
N GLY A 222 -7.92 13.93 10.19
CA GLY A 222 -6.57 14.34 9.83
C GLY A 222 -5.55 14.26 10.98
N VAL A 223 -5.87 13.63 12.10
CA VAL A 223 -4.95 13.33 13.20
C VAL A 223 -4.86 11.82 13.42
N LEU A 224 -3.71 11.34 13.96
CA LEU A 224 -3.51 9.97 14.43
C LEU A 224 -3.71 9.90 15.95
#